data_174876df5d1b76c260da336123d73dea
#
_entry.id   174876df5d1b76c260da336123d73dea
#
_cell.length_a   1.000
_cell.length_b   1.000
_cell.length_c   1.000
_cell.angle_alpha   90.00
_cell.angle_beta   90.00
_cell.angle_gamma   90.00
#
_symmetry.space_group_name_H-M   'P 1'
#
loop_
_entity.id
_entity.type
_entity.pdbx_description
1 polymer ?
#
loop_
_entity_poly.entity_id
_entity_poly.type
_entity_poly.pdbx_seq_one_letter_code
_entity_poly.pdbx_strand_id
1 'polypeptide(L)'
;MRSKSAFTPLDMAPRAAGFTLIELLMVVSLVALIGMAIYGQFSSGVKVIEKITQPNADEDINIFFEKLSRDLQNAFLYSEIPFEGDKSGFSFATIIPTVPELGGDEAIGRVSYFYDSSKKALSRRQENVSQVKQSKEGDSTPLLNHALSLSIQYYKYEPSESNYLWKEEWATEPDKKALPIAVRLEFEFEDAHGNRQRLTKTVSVPVGSPA
;
A
#
# COMPACT_ATOMS: atom_id res chain seq x y z
N MET A 1 13.00 74.76 72.04
CA MET A 1 13.11 73.30 71.83
C MET A 1 11.84 72.78 71.15
N ARG A 2 11.90 72.41 69.89
CA ARG A 2 10.75 71.94 69.09
C ARG A 2 10.86 70.44 68.92
N SER A 3 9.92 69.70 69.57
CA SER A 3 9.76 68.25 69.38
C SER A 3 9.16 67.92 67.98
N LYS A 4 9.84 67.13 67.18
CA LYS A 4 9.36 66.61 65.94
C LYS A 4 8.66 65.25 66.19
N SER A 5 7.33 65.22 66.05
CA SER A 5 6.57 64.00 65.99
C SER A 5 6.87 63.26 64.71
N ALA A 6 7.40 62.06 64.80
CA ALA A 6 7.58 61.16 63.68
C ALA A 6 6.23 60.42 63.35
N PHE A 7 5.76 60.65 62.16
CA PHE A 7 4.58 59.94 61.63
C PHE A 7 5.03 58.61 61.05
N THR A 8 4.63 57.54 61.62
CA THR A 8 4.88 56.15 61.08
C THR A 8 3.78 55.80 60.12
N PRO A 9 4.08 55.44 58.83
CA PRO A 9 3.06 55.00 57.93
C PRO A 9 2.58 53.59 58.34
N LEU A 10 1.27 53.44 58.42
CA LEU A 10 0.60 52.18 58.64
C LEU A 10 0.87 51.26 57.40
N ASP A 11 1.62 50.18 57.64
CA ASP A 11 1.85 49.13 56.74
C ASP A 11 0.49 48.43 56.48
N MET A 12 -0.13 48.75 55.35
CA MET A 12 -1.33 47.99 54.88
C MET A 12 -0.86 46.64 54.32
N ALA A 13 -0.86 45.65 55.19
CA ALA A 13 -0.72 44.25 54.71
C ALA A 13 -1.80 43.94 53.71
N PRO A 14 -1.43 43.33 52.52
CA PRO A 14 -2.43 42.96 51.53
C PRO A 14 -3.42 41.96 52.15
N ARG A 15 -4.70 42.33 52.14
CA ARG A 15 -5.77 41.39 52.53
C ARG A 15 -5.73 40.20 51.59
N ALA A 16 -5.37 39.02 52.11
CA ALA A 16 -5.53 37.76 51.39
C ALA A 16 -7.04 37.58 51.11
N ALA A 17 -7.43 37.87 49.87
CA ALA A 17 -8.77 37.58 49.39
C ALA A 17 -8.93 36.03 49.32
N GLY A 18 -9.69 35.46 50.22
CA GLY A 18 -10.04 34.03 50.19
C GLY A 18 -11.00 33.77 49.02
N PHE A 19 -10.82 32.64 48.33
CA PHE A 19 -11.75 32.19 47.31
C PHE A 19 -13.12 31.93 47.88
N THR A 20 -14.16 32.36 47.18
CA THR A 20 -15.55 32.04 47.57
C THR A 20 -15.90 30.60 47.11
N LEU A 21 -16.77 29.96 47.87
CA LEU A 21 -17.23 28.59 47.52
C LEU A 21 -17.90 28.54 46.16
N ILE A 22 -18.58 29.61 45.74
CA ILE A 22 -19.21 29.73 44.41
C ILE A 22 -18.18 29.81 43.28
N GLU A 23 -17.08 30.52 43.50
CA GLU A 23 -16.00 30.65 42.53
C GLU A 23 -15.30 29.33 42.30
N LEU A 24 -15.05 28.55 43.36
CA LEU A 24 -14.50 27.20 43.26
C LEU A 24 -15.47 26.28 42.50
N LEU A 25 -16.77 26.37 42.74
CA LEU A 25 -17.78 25.58 42.08
C LEU A 25 -17.90 25.90 40.59
N MET A 26 -17.79 27.21 40.24
CA MET A 26 -17.74 27.64 38.83
C MET A 26 -16.50 27.10 38.12
N VAL A 27 -15.34 27.19 38.72
CA VAL A 27 -14.08 26.71 38.12
C VAL A 27 -14.15 25.19 37.87
N VAL A 28 -14.59 24.42 38.86
CA VAL A 28 -14.72 22.96 38.70
C VAL A 28 -15.72 22.58 37.59
N SER A 29 -16.84 23.31 37.52
CA SER A 29 -17.84 23.07 36.44
C SER A 29 -17.26 23.38 35.07
N LEU A 30 -16.50 24.45 34.93
CA LEU A 30 -15.89 24.89 33.70
C LEU A 30 -14.79 23.91 33.25
N VAL A 31 -13.97 23.42 34.17
CA VAL A 31 -12.97 22.38 33.91
C VAL A 31 -13.61 21.08 33.50
N ALA A 32 -14.73 20.68 34.14
CA ALA A 32 -15.46 19.50 33.77
C ALA A 32 -16.05 19.57 32.34
N LEU A 33 -16.60 20.73 31.94
CA LEU A 33 -17.11 20.97 30.58
C LEU A 33 -16.01 20.91 29.55
N ILE A 34 -14.87 21.55 29.81
CA ILE A 34 -13.71 21.51 28.92
C ILE A 34 -13.18 20.07 28.80
N GLY A 35 -13.04 19.36 29.93
CA GLY A 35 -12.61 17.96 29.95
C GLY A 35 -13.51 17.05 29.13
N MET A 36 -14.82 17.25 29.21
CA MET A 36 -15.81 16.49 28.41
C MET A 36 -15.69 16.79 26.92
N ALA A 37 -15.49 18.05 26.55
CA ALA A 37 -15.27 18.46 25.15
C ALA A 37 -14.00 17.84 24.57
N ILE A 38 -12.88 17.92 25.32
CA ILE A 38 -11.60 17.31 24.91
C ILE A 38 -11.71 15.79 24.78
N TYR A 39 -12.37 15.13 25.72
CA TYR A 39 -12.56 13.68 25.69
C TYR A 39 -13.39 13.25 24.46
N GLY A 40 -14.44 13.99 24.11
CA GLY A 40 -15.25 13.74 22.92
C GLY A 40 -14.43 13.86 21.62
N GLN A 41 -13.59 14.87 21.51
CA GLN A 41 -12.67 15.06 20.37
C GLN A 41 -11.65 13.92 20.28
N PHE A 42 -11.05 13.56 21.42
CA PHE A 42 -10.04 12.49 21.47
C PHE A 42 -10.64 11.14 21.12
N SER A 43 -11.81 10.80 21.67
CA SER A 43 -12.53 9.54 21.35
C SER A 43 -12.90 9.43 19.89
N SER A 44 -13.28 10.53 19.24
CA SER A 44 -13.55 10.57 17.80
C SER A 44 -12.27 10.36 16.98
N GLY A 45 -11.15 10.97 17.41
CA GLY A 45 -9.84 10.80 16.75
C GLY A 45 -9.34 9.35 16.81
N VAL A 46 -9.48 8.67 17.94
CA VAL A 46 -9.09 7.26 18.09
C VAL A 46 -9.90 6.36 17.15
N LYS A 47 -11.21 6.58 17.01
CA LYS A 47 -12.06 5.80 16.08
C LYS A 47 -11.67 5.99 14.62
N VAL A 48 -11.21 7.20 14.25
CA VAL A 48 -10.71 7.48 12.90
C VAL A 48 -9.41 6.72 12.66
N ILE A 49 -8.49 6.72 13.63
CA ILE A 49 -7.22 5.99 13.53
C ILE A 49 -7.47 4.47 13.44
N GLU A 50 -8.36 3.92 14.25
CA GLU A 50 -8.75 2.50 14.16
C GLU A 50 -9.32 2.15 12.78
N LYS A 51 -10.14 3.01 12.20
CA LYS A 51 -10.72 2.81 10.87
C LYS A 51 -9.67 2.89 9.75
N ILE A 52 -8.66 3.76 9.89
CA ILE A 52 -7.54 3.87 8.93
C ILE A 52 -6.56 2.69 9.08
N THR A 53 -6.42 2.16 10.28
CA THR A 53 -5.49 1.05 10.56
C THR A 53 -6.11 -0.32 10.30
N GLN A 54 -7.44 -0.41 10.17
CA GLN A 54 -8.08 -1.65 9.73
C GLN A 54 -7.69 -1.92 8.27
N PRO A 55 -7.15 -3.11 7.96
CA PRO A 55 -6.84 -3.48 6.58
C PRO A 55 -8.12 -3.35 5.75
N ASN A 56 -8.15 -2.37 4.87
CA ASN A 56 -9.26 -2.21 3.95
C ASN A 56 -8.95 -3.05 2.72
N ALA A 57 -9.39 -4.30 2.72
CA ALA A 57 -9.11 -5.25 1.65
C ALA A 57 -9.46 -4.68 0.26
N ASP A 58 -10.51 -3.87 0.16
CA ASP A 58 -10.92 -3.23 -1.08
C ASP A 58 -9.89 -2.18 -1.56
N GLU A 59 -9.27 -1.45 -0.63
CA GLU A 59 -8.24 -0.46 -0.94
C GLU A 59 -6.95 -1.14 -1.39
N ASP A 60 -6.51 -2.17 -0.67
CA ASP A 60 -5.33 -2.97 -1.02
C ASP A 60 -5.50 -3.64 -2.40
N ILE A 61 -6.69 -4.15 -2.71
CA ILE A 61 -7.03 -4.73 -4.01
C ILE A 61 -6.92 -3.67 -5.12
N ASN A 62 -7.44 -2.47 -4.90
CA ASN A 62 -7.37 -1.41 -5.89
C ASN A 62 -5.93 -0.96 -6.13
N ILE A 63 -5.13 -0.78 -5.08
CA ILE A 63 -3.71 -0.45 -5.16
C ILE A 63 -2.93 -1.54 -5.92
N PHE A 64 -3.21 -2.82 -5.60
CA PHE A 64 -2.61 -3.96 -6.28
C PHE A 64 -2.89 -3.91 -7.79
N PHE A 65 -4.15 -3.74 -8.20
CA PHE A 65 -4.50 -3.72 -9.62
C PHE A 65 -4.04 -2.47 -10.35
N GLU A 66 -4.01 -1.33 -9.70
CA GLU A 66 -3.44 -0.10 -10.29
C GLU A 66 -1.96 -0.30 -10.59
N LYS A 67 -1.22 -0.84 -9.64
CA LYS A 67 0.21 -1.13 -9.81
C LYS A 67 0.47 -2.17 -10.87
N LEU A 68 -0.28 -3.28 -10.84
CA LEU A 68 -0.22 -4.34 -11.84
C LEU A 68 -0.53 -3.80 -13.25
N SER A 69 -1.60 -3.01 -13.39
CA SER A 69 -1.99 -2.45 -14.69
C SER A 69 -0.92 -1.50 -15.22
N ARG A 70 -0.34 -0.68 -14.37
CA ARG A 70 0.75 0.23 -14.75
C ARG A 70 1.99 -0.52 -15.20
N ASP A 71 2.40 -1.55 -14.45
CA ASP A 71 3.56 -2.35 -14.79
C ASP A 71 3.35 -3.12 -16.11
N LEU A 72 2.16 -3.71 -16.34
CA LEU A 72 1.82 -4.40 -17.58
C LEU A 72 1.67 -3.45 -18.79
N GLN A 73 1.19 -2.22 -18.57
CA GLN A 73 1.14 -1.20 -19.63
C GLN A 73 2.53 -0.76 -20.09
N ASN A 74 3.52 -0.84 -19.21
CA ASN A 74 4.92 -0.54 -19.51
C ASN A 74 5.73 -1.79 -19.84
N ALA A 75 5.11 -2.95 -19.97
CA ALA A 75 5.78 -4.18 -20.37
C ALA A 75 6.25 -4.09 -21.83
N PHE A 76 7.44 -4.59 -22.11
CA PHE A 76 7.99 -4.66 -23.47
C PHE A 76 8.80 -5.94 -23.68
N LEU A 77 9.05 -6.24 -24.94
CA LEU A 77 9.87 -7.39 -25.31
C LEU A 77 11.34 -7.10 -25.10
N TYR A 78 11.97 -7.85 -24.23
CA TYR A 78 13.41 -7.77 -23.99
C TYR A 78 14.01 -9.16 -23.92
N SER A 79 15.02 -9.42 -24.77
CA SER A 79 15.56 -10.77 -24.99
C SER A 79 16.19 -11.41 -23.77
N GLU A 80 16.71 -10.62 -22.84
CA GLU A 80 17.35 -11.10 -21.62
C GLU A 80 16.35 -11.33 -20.48
N ILE A 81 15.15 -10.77 -20.60
CA ILE A 81 14.06 -10.91 -19.62
C ILE A 81 12.77 -11.19 -20.39
N PRO A 82 12.56 -12.43 -20.80
CA PRO A 82 11.32 -12.81 -21.49
C PRO A 82 10.11 -12.72 -20.56
N PHE A 83 8.92 -12.66 -21.16
CA PHE A 83 7.69 -12.85 -20.40
C PHE A 83 7.54 -14.36 -20.11
N GLU A 84 7.46 -14.72 -18.86
CA GLU A 84 7.28 -16.08 -18.39
C GLU A 84 6.20 -16.12 -17.31
N GLY A 85 5.41 -17.16 -17.27
CA GLY A 85 4.40 -17.30 -16.25
C GLY A 85 3.72 -18.66 -16.22
N ASP A 86 3.18 -18.96 -15.04
CA ASP A 86 2.38 -20.13 -14.74
C ASP A 86 1.10 -19.74 -13.98
N LYS A 87 0.41 -20.71 -13.39
CA LYS A 87 -0.80 -20.48 -12.60
C LYS A 87 -0.56 -19.67 -11.32
N SER A 88 0.67 -19.65 -10.80
CA SER A 88 1.03 -19.10 -9.48
C SER A 88 1.74 -17.77 -9.56
N GLY A 89 2.29 -17.41 -10.73
CA GLY A 89 3.03 -16.18 -10.90
C GLY A 89 3.47 -15.94 -12.34
N PHE A 90 3.93 -14.72 -12.61
CA PHE A 90 4.52 -14.34 -13.90
C PHE A 90 5.56 -13.23 -13.73
N SER A 91 6.44 -13.16 -14.71
CA SER A 91 7.48 -12.13 -14.74
C SER A 91 7.66 -11.58 -16.16
N PHE A 92 8.11 -10.33 -16.26
CA PHE A 92 8.30 -9.63 -17.52
C PHE A 92 9.26 -8.47 -17.40
N ALA A 93 9.77 -8.01 -18.54
CA ALA A 93 10.60 -6.81 -18.61
C ALA A 93 9.75 -5.54 -18.57
N THR A 94 10.15 -4.60 -17.75
CA THR A 94 9.56 -3.26 -17.68
C THR A 94 10.61 -2.25 -17.21
N ILE A 95 10.24 -0.97 -17.20
CA ILE A 95 11.07 0.09 -16.63
C ILE A 95 10.85 0.14 -15.12
N ILE A 96 11.93 0.08 -14.37
CA ILE A 96 11.93 0.12 -12.91
C ILE A 96 12.71 1.34 -12.41
N PRO A 97 12.29 1.95 -11.28
CA PRO A 97 13.09 2.98 -10.65
C PRO A 97 14.42 2.38 -10.14
N THR A 98 15.51 3.09 -10.38
CA THR A 98 16.83 2.73 -9.84
C THR A 98 17.13 3.55 -8.59
N VAL A 99 18.05 3.01 -7.76
CA VAL A 99 18.54 3.77 -6.61
C VAL A 99 19.31 4.99 -7.11
N PRO A 100 19.04 6.21 -6.63
CA PRO A 100 19.67 7.46 -7.10
C PRO A 100 21.19 7.44 -7.06
N GLU A 101 21.78 6.63 -6.17
CA GLU A 101 23.24 6.47 -6.01
C GLU A 101 23.95 5.85 -7.23
N LEU A 102 23.20 5.21 -8.15
CA LEU A 102 23.73 4.56 -9.36
C LEU A 102 23.60 5.42 -10.63
N GLY A 103 23.18 6.67 -10.48
CA GLY A 103 23.24 7.67 -11.57
C GLY A 103 22.14 7.58 -12.62
N GLY A 104 21.05 6.88 -12.37
CA GLY A 104 19.90 6.81 -13.27
C GLY A 104 18.59 6.76 -12.52
N ASP A 105 17.60 7.55 -12.98
CA ASP A 105 16.26 7.57 -12.38
C ASP A 105 15.44 6.34 -12.76
N GLU A 106 15.73 5.69 -13.89
CA GLU A 106 15.01 4.55 -14.44
C GLU A 106 15.94 3.58 -15.17
N ALA A 107 15.67 2.29 -15.08
CA ALA A 107 16.40 1.25 -15.80
C ALA A 107 15.47 0.10 -16.23
N ILE A 108 15.95 -0.70 -17.19
CA ILE A 108 15.29 -1.96 -17.54
C ILE A 108 15.45 -2.93 -16.38
N GLY A 109 14.36 -3.60 -16.01
CA GLY A 109 14.37 -4.64 -14.99
C GLY A 109 13.27 -5.66 -15.19
N ARG A 110 13.33 -6.71 -14.36
CA ARG A 110 12.30 -7.73 -14.26
C ARG A 110 11.35 -7.38 -13.12
N VAL A 111 10.05 -7.42 -13.41
CA VAL A 111 9.02 -7.39 -12.38
C VAL A 111 8.33 -8.75 -12.38
N SER A 112 8.14 -9.29 -11.19
CA SER A 112 7.47 -10.57 -10.97
C SER A 112 6.29 -10.39 -10.03
N TYR A 113 5.15 -10.98 -10.37
CA TYR A 113 3.96 -11.07 -9.54
C TYR A 113 3.71 -12.53 -9.20
N PHE A 114 3.55 -12.86 -7.94
CA PHE A 114 3.39 -14.25 -7.50
C PHE A 114 2.64 -14.36 -6.17
N TYR A 115 2.10 -15.54 -5.92
CA TYR A 115 1.52 -15.88 -4.63
C TYR A 115 2.60 -16.40 -3.69
N ASP A 116 2.83 -15.69 -2.57
CA ASP A 116 3.71 -16.12 -1.51
C ASP A 116 2.90 -16.87 -0.45
N SER A 117 2.97 -18.19 -0.48
CA SER A 117 2.22 -19.06 0.42
C SER A 117 2.68 -18.92 1.88
N SER A 118 3.94 -18.55 2.11
CA SER A 118 4.49 -18.36 3.46
C SER A 118 3.91 -17.13 4.15
N LYS A 119 3.66 -16.09 3.38
CA LYS A 119 3.09 -14.82 3.84
C LYS A 119 1.58 -14.74 3.62
N LYS A 120 0.99 -15.70 2.89
CA LYS A 120 -0.41 -15.65 2.41
C LYS A 120 -0.70 -14.30 1.73
N ALA A 121 0.15 -13.92 0.80
CA ALA A 121 0.10 -12.62 0.17
C ALA A 121 0.35 -12.71 -1.34
N LEU A 122 -0.31 -11.84 -2.10
CA LEU A 122 0.13 -11.54 -3.47
C LEU A 122 1.28 -10.57 -3.39
N SER A 123 2.44 -10.99 -3.90
CA SER A 123 3.70 -10.26 -3.76
C SER A 123 4.22 -9.79 -5.12
N ARG A 124 4.91 -8.67 -5.10
CA ARG A 124 5.65 -8.12 -6.23
C ARG A 124 7.13 -8.11 -5.93
N ARG A 125 7.93 -8.62 -6.86
CA ARG A 125 9.39 -8.56 -6.80
C ARG A 125 9.91 -7.70 -7.95
N GLN A 126 10.98 -7.00 -7.71
CA GLN A 126 11.63 -6.15 -8.68
C GLN A 126 13.12 -6.44 -8.70
N GLU A 127 13.68 -6.64 -9.90
CA GLU A 127 15.08 -6.99 -10.09
C GLU A 127 15.64 -6.21 -11.27
N ASN A 128 16.83 -5.65 -11.11
CA ASN A 128 17.55 -5.03 -12.23
C ASN A 128 18.21 -6.11 -13.12
N VAL A 129 18.63 -5.73 -14.32
CA VAL A 129 19.26 -6.65 -15.27
C VAL A 129 20.48 -7.37 -14.67
N SER A 130 21.24 -6.68 -13.84
CA SER A 130 22.43 -7.27 -13.19
C SER A 130 22.05 -8.37 -12.20
N GLN A 131 21.00 -8.16 -11.42
CA GLN A 131 20.48 -9.19 -10.50
C GLN A 131 19.93 -10.39 -11.27
N VAL A 132 19.18 -10.14 -12.36
CA VAL A 132 18.67 -11.21 -13.22
C VAL A 132 19.80 -12.05 -13.80
N LYS A 133 20.86 -11.43 -14.34
CA LYS A 133 22.03 -12.14 -14.88
C LYS A 133 22.81 -12.93 -13.83
N GLN A 134 22.84 -12.46 -12.60
CA GLN A 134 23.49 -13.13 -11.48
C GLN A 134 22.60 -14.15 -10.77
N SER A 135 21.36 -14.34 -11.22
CA SER A 135 20.33 -15.14 -10.56
C SER A 135 20.13 -14.74 -9.08
N LYS A 136 20.32 -13.46 -8.79
CA LYS A 136 20.13 -12.89 -7.46
C LYS A 136 18.70 -12.36 -7.33
N GLU A 137 17.97 -12.91 -6.38
CA GLU A 137 16.62 -12.44 -6.10
C GLU A 137 16.61 -11.01 -5.55
N GLY A 138 15.70 -10.21 -6.07
CA GLY A 138 15.42 -8.87 -5.56
C GLY A 138 14.48 -8.89 -4.35
N ASP A 139 14.27 -7.72 -3.78
CA ASP A 139 13.34 -7.57 -2.66
C ASP A 139 11.89 -7.77 -3.11
N SER A 140 11.15 -8.55 -2.35
CA SER A 140 9.72 -8.78 -2.56
C SER A 140 8.88 -7.96 -1.59
N THR A 141 7.90 -7.26 -2.13
CA THR A 141 6.93 -6.48 -1.35
C THR A 141 5.56 -7.14 -1.43
N PRO A 142 4.93 -7.50 -0.31
CA PRO A 142 3.55 -7.93 -0.31
C PRO A 142 2.64 -6.75 -0.70
N LEU A 143 1.74 -6.96 -1.65
CA LEU A 143 0.80 -5.94 -2.12
C LEU A 143 -0.62 -6.21 -1.64
N LEU A 144 -1.03 -7.47 -1.52
CA LEU A 144 -2.32 -7.87 -0.99
C LEU A 144 -2.11 -8.98 0.03
N ASN A 145 -2.39 -8.67 1.28
CA ASN A 145 -2.36 -9.62 2.39
C ASN A 145 -3.66 -10.43 2.47
N HIS A 146 -3.64 -11.51 3.23
CA HIS A 146 -4.79 -12.41 3.42
C HIS A 146 -5.29 -13.07 2.13
N ALA A 147 -4.43 -13.17 1.10
CA ALA A 147 -4.70 -13.95 -0.10
C ALA A 147 -4.67 -15.45 0.24
N LEU A 148 -5.67 -16.19 -0.20
CA LEU A 148 -5.81 -17.63 0.04
C LEU A 148 -5.32 -18.44 -1.16
N SER A 149 -5.56 -17.94 -2.36
CA SER A 149 -5.14 -18.60 -3.60
C SER A 149 -4.98 -17.59 -4.71
N LEU A 150 -4.21 -17.97 -5.75
CA LEU A 150 -4.06 -17.22 -6.99
C LEU A 150 -4.12 -18.22 -8.15
N SER A 151 -4.85 -17.86 -9.19
CA SER A 151 -4.83 -18.55 -10.49
C SER A 151 -4.69 -17.51 -11.60
N ILE A 152 -3.75 -17.76 -12.52
CA ILE A 152 -3.43 -16.84 -13.61
C ILE A 152 -3.65 -17.53 -14.93
N GLN A 153 -4.20 -16.77 -15.87
CA GLN A 153 -4.39 -17.20 -17.25
C GLN A 153 -3.91 -16.11 -18.22
N TYR A 154 -3.37 -16.55 -19.35
CA TYR A 154 -2.76 -15.71 -20.37
C TYR A 154 -3.54 -15.81 -21.67
N TYR A 155 -3.93 -14.69 -22.25
CA TYR A 155 -4.69 -14.63 -23.48
C TYR A 155 -3.76 -14.53 -24.69
N LYS A 156 -3.82 -15.49 -25.59
CA LYS A 156 -2.99 -15.51 -26.80
C LYS A 156 -3.80 -15.92 -28.04
N TYR A 157 -3.31 -15.49 -29.20
CA TYR A 157 -3.75 -16.03 -30.47
C TYR A 157 -3.04 -17.36 -30.73
N GLU A 158 -3.80 -18.40 -31.06
CA GLU A 158 -3.27 -19.73 -31.44
C GLU A 158 -3.44 -19.93 -32.93
N PRO A 159 -2.35 -19.81 -33.74
CA PRO A 159 -2.46 -19.89 -35.19
C PRO A 159 -2.99 -21.25 -35.70
N SER A 160 -2.68 -22.35 -35.00
CA SER A 160 -3.14 -23.69 -35.36
C SER A 160 -4.66 -23.86 -35.30
N GLU A 161 -5.30 -23.12 -34.43
CA GLU A 161 -6.76 -23.13 -34.23
C GLU A 161 -7.45 -21.91 -34.85
N SER A 162 -6.67 -20.96 -35.37
CA SER A 162 -7.14 -19.66 -35.88
C SER A 162 -8.06 -18.95 -34.88
N ASN A 163 -7.76 -19.06 -33.60
CA ASN A 163 -8.61 -18.59 -32.52
C ASN A 163 -7.77 -18.03 -31.34
N TYR A 164 -8.45 -17.30 -30.48
CA TYR A 164 -7.87 -16.77 -29.23
C TYR A 164 -8.23 -17.69 -28.07
N LEU A 165 -7.22 -18.06 -27.27
CA LEU A 165 -7.38 -19.00 -26.18
C LEU A 165 -6.77 -18.46 -24.89
N TRP A 166 -7.34 -18.85 -23.76
CA TRP A 166 -6.76 -18.69 -22.44
C TRP A 166 -5.88 -19.91 -22.13
N LYS A 167 -4.61 -19.65 -21.77
CA LYS A 167 -3.64 -20.68 -21.36
C LYS A 167 -3.26 -20.46 -19.92
N GLU A 168 -2.96 -21.52 -19.19
CA GLU A 168 -2.55 -21.48 -17.78
C GLU A 168 -1.02 -21.33 -17.62
N GLU A 169 -0.29 -21.43 -18.73
CA GLU A 169 1.16 -21.27 -18.79
C GLU A 169 1.53 -20.38 -19.97
N TRP A 170 2.55 -19.57 -19.75
CA TRP A 170 3.19 -18.78 -20.78
C TRP A 170 4.69 -19.03 -20.72
N ALA A 171 5.16 -19.93 -21.61
CA ALA A 171 6.58 -20.13 -21.83
C ALA A 171 6.99 -19.38 -23.10
N THR A 172 8.07 -18.63 -23.02
CA THR A 172 8.66 -18.02 -24.20
C THR A 172 9.35 -19.11 -25.00
N GLU A 173 8.73 -19.53 -26.11
CA GLU A 173 9.41 -20.37 -27.09
C GLU A 173 10.62 -19.59 -27.64
N PRO A 174 11.78 -20.25 -27.82
CA PRO A 174 13.01 -19.56 -28.26
C PRO A 174 12.83 -18.70 -29.51
N ASP A 175 11.94 -19.09 -30.39
CA ASP A 175 11.69 -18.43 -31.68
C ASP A 175 10.50 -17.47 -31.71
N LYS A 176 9.70 -17.45 -30.64
CA LYS A 176 8.50 -16.63 -30.55
C LYS A 176 8.51 -15.77 -29.30
N LYS A 177 9.23 -14.67 -29.39
CA LYS A 177 9.22 -13.65 -28.34
C LYS A 177 7.93 -12.84 -28.47
N ALA A 178 6.93 -13.17 -27.67
CA ALA A 178 5.66 -12.47 -27.64
C ALA A 178 5.22 -12.18 -26.22
N LEU A 179 4.42 -11.14 -26.07
CA LEU A 179 3.71 -10.84 -24.82
C LEU A 179 2.28 -11.37 -24.94
N PRO A 180 1.65 -11.79 -23.82
CA PRO A 180 0.23 -12.09 -23.82
C PRO A 180 -0.57 -10.82 -24.15
N ILE A 181 -1.69 -10.98 -24.84
CA ILE A 181 -2.61 -9.87 -25.14
C ILE A 181 -3.28 -9.36 -23.87
N ALA A 182 -3.56 -10.27 -22.95
CA ALA A 182 -4.11 -9.98 -21.65
C ALA A 182 -3.73 -11.05 -20.63
N VAL A 183 -3.71 -10.64 -19.36
CA VAL A 183 -3.52 -11.52 -18.21
C VAL A 183 -4.77 -11.45 -17.35
N ARG A 184 -5.34 -12.60 -17.03
CA ARG A 184 -6.47 -12.75 -16.11
C ARG A 184 -5.96 -13.30 -14.79
N LEU A 185 -6.28 -12.60 -13.72
CA LEU A 185 -6.02 -13.05 -12.36
C LEU A 185 -7.35 -13.38 -11.69
N GLU A 186 -7.41 -14.55 -11.11
CA GLU A 186 -8.48 -14.98 -10.20
C GLU A 186 -7.85 -15.30 -8.86
N PHE A 187 -8.30 -14.67 -7.80
CA PHE A 187 -7.79 -14.92 -6.46
C PHE A 187 -8.90 -14.89 -5.41
N GLU A 188 -8.66 -15.63 -4.35
CA GLU A 188 -9.49 -15.66 -3.16
C GLU A 188 -8.77 -14.95 -2.03
N PHE A 189 -9.51 -14.20 -1.24
CA PHE A 189 -9.00 -13.49 -0.08
C PHE A 189 -10.05 -13.46 1.04
N GLU A 190 -9.60 -13.17 2.25
CA GLU A 190 -10.48 -12.93 3.39
C GLU A 190 -10.71 -11.43 3.56
N ASP A 191 -11.99 -11.03 3.60
CA ASP A 191 -12.35 -9.64 3.91
C ASP A 191 -12.14 -9.32 5.40
N ALA A 192 -12.33 -8.05 5.79
CA ALA A 192 -12.17 -7.59 7.16
C ALA A 192 -13.10 -8.29 8.17
N HIS A 193 -14.12 -9.02 7.70
CA HIS A 193 -15.08 -9.77 8.51
C HIS A 193 -14.76 -11.27 8.53
N GLY A 194 -13.67 -11.70 7.87
CA GLY A 194 -13.29 -13.10 7.76
C GLY A 194 -14.09 -13.90 6.73
N ASN A 195 -14.87 -13.24 5.86
CA ASN A 195 -15.57 -13.92 4.78
C ASN A 195 -14.65 -14.11 3.58
N ARG A 196 -14.77 -15.28 2.93
CA ARG A 196 -14.04 -15.56 1.70
C ARG A 196 -14.71 -14.86 0.52
N GLN A 197 -13.92 -14.08 -0.18
CA GLN A 197 -14.31 -13.38 -1.39
C GLN A 197 -13.46 -13.91 -2.56
N ARG A 198 -14.07 -13.98 -3.75
CA ARG A 198 -13.36 -14.33 -4.99
C ARG A 198 -13.47 -13.15 -5.95
N LEU A 199 -12.34 -12.74 -6.49
CA LEU A 199 -12.27 -11.69 -7.49
C LEU A 199 -11.57 -12.19 -8.74
N THR A 200 -12.14 -11.86 -9.89
CA THR A 200 -11.51 -12.09 -11.19
C THR A 200 -11.32 -10.77 -11.90
N LYS A 201 -10.10 -10.48 -12.33
CA LYS A 201 -9.77 -9.28 -13.10
C LYS A 201 -8.92 -9.64 -14.30
N THR A 202 -9.22 -9.01 -15.43
CA THR A 202 -8.40 -9.10 -16.65
C THR A 202 -7.72 -7.77 -16.90
N VAL A 203 -6.41 -7.83 -17.15
CA VAL A 203 -5.58 -6.67 -17.50
C VAL A 203 -5.04 -6.88 -18.90
N SER A 204 -5.25 -5.92 -19.79
CA SER A 204 -4.68 -5.94 -21.15
C SER A 204 -3.21 -5.53 -21.13
N VAL A 205 -2.43 -6.14 -22.03
CA VAL A 205 -1.04 -5.78 -22.28
C VAL A 205 -0.97 -5.07 -23.63
N PRO A 206 -0.82 -3.73 -23.68
CA PRO A 206 -0.97 -2.95 -24.91
C PRO A 206 0.00 -3.32 -26.03
N VAL A 207 1.19 -3.84 -25.68
CA VAL A 207 2.23 -4.28 -26.63
C VAL A 207 2.05 -5.75 -27.01
N GLY A 208 1.13 -6.46 -26.35
CA GLY A 208 0.72 -7.81 -26.69
C GLY A 208 -0.06 -7.81 -27.99
N SER A 209 0.64 -7.76 -29.13
CA SER A 209 0.02 -7.84 -30.45
C SER A 209 -0.06 -9.30 -30.91
N PRO A 210 -1.12 -9.71 -31.61
CA PRO A 210 -1.06 -10.95 -32.34
C PRO A 210 0.08 -10.85 -33.39
N ALA A 211 1.02 -11.79 -33.31
CA ALA A 211 2.09 -11.95 -34.27
C ALA A 211 1.56 -12.54 -35.58
#